data_05839dbdc7333ade75ae2895635f6127
#
_entry.id   05839dbdc7333ade75ae2895635f6127
#
_cell.length_a   1.000
_cell.length_b   1.000
_cell.length_c   1.000
_cell.angle_alpha   90.00
_cell.angle_beta   90.00
_cell.angle_gamma   90.00
#
_symmetry.space_group_name_H-M   'P 1'
#
loop_
_entity.id
_entity.type
_entity.pdbx_description
1 polymer ?
#
loop_
_entity_poly.entity_id
_entity_poly.type
_entity_poly.pdbx_seq_one_letter_code
_entity_poly.pdbx_strand_id
1 'polypeptide(L)'
;MQIGIFFCPMDTKIAIQGIKGSFHHQVVLEYYHQEAAICECLSFEELVDNLLANESGLAVMAIENSIAGSIIPNYALIDKHNLQIIGEHYLDIHQNLMALKGQQISEIREVHSHPMALLQCMDFLKNQPHIKLVEDKDTAETAKRIHENQLKGIAAIASKSAAKLYDLEILAPEIQTINNNMTRFVILRKDKTEVPTEKINKASLKFELDHKRGSLAAVLNVMSDCKMNLTKIQSLPKIETPWKYAFFVDVTFEKYDDYRKAKSLLQIMASHFKVLGEYENKQP
;
A
#
# COMPACT_ATOMS: atom_id res chain seq x y z
N MET A 1 -2.16 -26.78 -12.96
CA MET A 1 -1.90 -25.36 -13.25
C MET A 1 -1.22 -24.76 -12.01
N GLN A 2 0.13 -24.78 -11.96
CA GLN A 2 0.87 -24.24 -10.80
C GLN A 2 0.85 -22.73 -10.90
N ILE A 3 0.09 -22.08 -10.03
CA ILE A 3 0.13 -20.65 -9.78
C ILE A 3 1.54 -20.37 -9.25
N GLY A 4 2.29 -19.52 -9.96
CA GLY A 4 3.64 -19.14 -9.57
C GLY A 4 3.61 -18.33 -8.27
N ILE A 5 3.57 -19.02 -7.17
CA ILE A 5 3.71 -18.47 -5.82
C ILE A 5 5.17 -18.02 -5.74
N PHE A 6 5.42 -16.73 -5.55
CA PHE A 6 6.70 -16.28 -5.01
C PHE A 6 6.79 -16.88 -3.61
N PHE A 7 7.57 -17.96 -3.48
CA PHE A 7 7.83 -18.57 -2.19
C PHE A 7 8.48 -17.50 -1.31
N CYS A 8 7.77 -17.06 -0.27
CA CYS A 8 8.46 -16.45 0.86
C CYS A 8 9.39 -17.54 1.41
N PRO A 9 10.72 -17.35 1.44
CA PRO A 9 11.58 -18.31 2.11
C PRO A 9 11.05 -18.50 3.54
N MET A 10 10.90 -19.73 4.01
CA MET A 10 10.22 -20.06 5.28
C MET A 10 10.73 -19.31 6.51
N ASP A 11 11.92 -18.71 6.42
CA ASP A 11 12.56 -17.94 7.51
C ASP A 11 12.57 -16.41 7.27
N THR A 12 11.90 -15.90 6.22
CA THR A 12 11.96 -14.47 5.92
C THR A 12 10.86 -13.71 6.66
N LYS A 13 11.25 -12.81 7.57
CA LYS A 13 10.32 -11.85 8.17
C LYS A 13 9.89 -10.81 7.15
N ILE A 14 8.64 -10.37 7.26
CA ILE A 14 8.04 -9.32 6.41
C ILE A 14 7.72 -8.11 7.28
N ALA A 15 8.33 -6.97 6.99
CA ALA A 15 8.00 -5.71 7.66
C ALA A 15 6.67 -5.17 7.16
N ILE A 16 5.82 -4.75 8.09
CA ILE A 16 4.54 -4.10 7.82
C ILE A 16 4.41 -2.83 8.65
N GLN A 17 3.73 -1.81 8.12
CA GLN A 17 3.29 -0.70 8.93
C GLN A 17 2.02 -1.08 9.69
N GLY A 18 2.01 -0.81 11.01
CA GLY A 18 0.97 -1.28 11.92
C GLY A 18 1.30 -2.66 12.52
N ILE A 19 0.30 -3.29 13.11
CA ILE A 19 0.44 -4.57 13.82
C ILE A 19 -0.32 -5.70 13.12
N LYS A 20 -0.23 -6.91 13.66
CA LYS A 20 -1.08 -8.04 13.23
C LYS A 20 -2.55 -7.65 13.28
N GLY A 21 -3.31 -8.01 12.24
CA GLY A 21 -4.70 -7.58 12.07
C GLY A 21 -4.87 -6.29 11.26
N SER A 22 -3.79 -5.53 10.98
CA SER A 22 -3.84 -4.38 10.08
C SER A 22 -4.11 -4.80 8.63
N PHE A 23 -4.46 -3.82 7.77
CA PHE A 23 -4.62 -4.08 6.34
C PHE A 23 -3.31 -4.53 5.67
N HIS A 24 -2.15 -4.03 6.13
CA HIS A 24 -0.84 -4.53 5.68
C HIS A 24 -0.63 -6.01 6.02
N HIS A 25 -1.02 -6.45 7.23
CA HIS A 25 -0.97 -7.86 7.58
C HIS A 25 -1.91 -8.71 6.71
N GLN A 26 -3.11 -8.20 6.41
CA GLN A 26 -4.05 -8.87 5.50
C GLN A 26 -3.43 -9.06 4.10
N VAL A 27 -2.73 -8.06 3.58
CA VAL A 27 -2.00 -8.19 2.30
C VAL A 27 -0.96 -9.30 2.37
N VAL A 28 -0.22 -9.44 3.47
CA VAL A 28 0.76 -10.54 3.62
C VAL A 28 0.05 -11.90 3.50
N LEU A 29 -1.06 -12.08 4.21
CA LEU A 29 -1.82 -13.33 4.18
C LEU A 29 -2.39 -13.64 2.78
N GLU A 30 -2.91 -12.64 2.08
CA GLU A 30 -3.50 -12.81 0.75
C GLU A 30 -2.44 -13.00 -0.34
N TYR A 31 -1.34 -12.26 -0.29
CA TYR A 31 -0.28 -12.32 -1.30
C TYR A 31 0.51 -13.64 -1.25
N TYR A 32 0.82 -14.12 -0.04
CA TYR A 32 1.61 -15.34 0.15
C TYR A 32 0.74 -16.59 0.39
N HIS A 33 -0.57 -16.44 0.61
CA HIS A 33 -1.52 -17.52 0.92
C HIS A 33 -1.10 -18.38 2.13
N GLN A 34 -0.31 -17.80 3.03
CA GLN A 34 0.18 -18.47 4.24
C GLN A 34 0.56 -17.47 5.32
N GLU A 35 0.64 -17.94 6.55
CA GLU A 35 1.22 -17.20 7.67
C GLU A 35 2.71 -16.97 7.42
N ALA A 36 3.18 -15.76 7.70
CA ALA A 36 4.58 -15.38 7.64
C ALA A 36 4.98 -14.69 8.96
N ALA A 37 6.27 -14.75 9.29
CA ALA A 37 6.80 -13.99 10.41
C ALA A 37 6.74 -12.49 10.07
N ILE A 38 6.11 -11.70 10.95
CA ILE A 38 5.88 -10.26 10.75
C ILE A 38 6.84 -9.47 11.63
N CYS A 39 7.38 -8.38 11.08
CA CYS A 39 8.03 -7.31 11.79
C CYS A 39 7.07 -6.11 11.80
N GLU A 40 6.50 -5.81 12.97
CA GLU A 40 5.54 -4.73 13.18
C GLU A 40 6.30 -3.40 13.30
N CYS A 41 5.94 -2.40 12.48
CA CYS A 41 6.59 -1.09 12.43
C CYS A 41 5.55 0.01 12.64
N LEU A 42 5.88 1.01 13.47
CA LEU A 42 4.97 2.11 13.78
C LEU A 42 4.85 3.14 12.66
N SER A 43 5.84 3.20 11.77
CA SER A 43 5.86 4.12 10.64
C SER A 43 6.44 3.46 9.38
N PHE A 44 6.30 4.13 8.23
CA PHE A 44 6.92 3.68 6.99
C PHE A 44 8.43 3.87 6.99
N GLU A 45 8.94 4.86 7.72
CA GLU A 45 10.38 5.05 7.95
C GLU A 45 10.96 3.86 8.72
N GLU A 46 10.34 3.46 9.83
CA GLU A 46 10.76 2.30 10.62
C GLU A 46 10.71 1.01 9.80
N LEU A 47 9.66 0.84 8.96
CA LEU A 47 9.55 -0.29 8.04
C LEU A 47 10.76 -0.36 7.09
N VAL A 48 11.18 0.79 6.54
CA VAL A 48 12.34 0.88 5.65
C VAL A 48 13.62 0.61 6.43
N ASP A 49 13.78 1.16 7.63
CA ASP A 49 14.97 0.96 8.48
C ASP A 49 15.14 -0.52 8.84
N ASN A 50 14.06 -1.22 9.18
CA ASN A 50 14.05 -2.68 9.40
C ASN A 50 14.53 -3.46 8.17
N LEU A 51 14.05 -3.08 6.98
CA LEU A 51 14.46 -3.72 5.72
C LEU A 51 15.94 -3.46 5.42
N LEU A 52 16.43 -2.24 5.67
CA LEU A 52 17.84 -1.87 5.48
C LEU A 52 18.79 -2.55 6.47
N ALA A 53 18.33 -2.74 7.71
CA ALA A 53 19.07 -3.46 8.75
C ALA A 53 19.08 -4.99 8.56
N ASN A 54 18.35 -5.52 7.57
CA ASN A 54 18.12 -6.95 7.33
C ASN A 54 17.41 -7.67 8.49
N GLU A 55 16.63 -6.94 9.31
CA GLU A 55 15.75 -7.52 10.32
C GLU A 55 14.52 -8.16 9.67
N SER A 56 14.16 -7.68 8.49
CA SER A 56 13.21 -8.28 7.57
C SER A 56 13.84 -8.43 6.18
N GLY A 57 13.45 -9.46 5.43
CA GLY A 57 13.91 -9.66 4.06
C GLY A 57 12.98 -9.02 3.03
N LEU A 58 11.75 -8.74 3.42
CA LEU A 58 10.69 -8.15 2.60
C LEU A 58 9.92 -7.11 3.40
N ALA A 59 9.23 -6.21 2.68
CA ALA A 59 8.31 -5.28 3.29
C ALA A 59 7.05 -5.12 2.43
N VAL A 60 5.90 -4.87 3.08
CA VAL A 60 4.64 -4.52 2.43
C VAL A 60 4.35 -3.05 2.73
N MET A 61 4.23 -2.24 1.67
CA MET A 61 4.05 -0.80 1.79
C MET A 61 2.86 -0.33 0.96
N ALA A 62 1.88 0.32 1.60
CA ALA A 62 0.80 0.99 0.88
C ALA A 62 1.35 2.19 0.09
N ILE A 63 0.96 2.33 -1.18
CA ILE A 63 1.46 3.42 -2.02
C ILE A 63 0.36 4.26 -2.67
N GLU A 64 -0.85 3.75 -2.71
CA GLU A 64 -1.99 4.44 -3.31
C GLU A 64 -3.32 3.91 -2.77
N ASN A 65 -4.28 4.80 -2.59
CA ASN A 65 -5.65 4.45 -2.29
C ASN A 65 -6.58 5.10 -3.32
N SER A 66 -7.61 4.40 -3.77
CA SER A 66 -8.52 4.86 -4.82
C SER A 66 -9.32 6.12 -4.47
N ILE A 67 -9.46 6.44 -3.18
CA ILE A 67 -10.18 7.61 -2.66
C ILE A 67 -9.20 8.71 -2.24
N ALA A 68 -8.19 8.35 -1.44
CA ALA A 68 -7.22 9.29 -0.87
C ALA A 68 -6.07 9.66 -1.83
N GLY A 69 -5.89 8.91 -2.92
CA GLY A 69 -4.83 9.12 -3.89
C GLY A 69 -3.49 8.54 -3.48
N SER A 70 -2.40 9.10 -4.02
CA SER A 70 -1.03 8.63 -3.81
C SER A 70 -0.51 8.95 -2.42
N ILE A 71 0.14 7.99 -1.78
CA ILE A 71 0.88 8.18 -0.53
C ILE A 71 2.30 8.65 -0.90
N ILE A 72 2.40 9.95 -1.21
CA ILE A 72 3.58 10.58 -1.79
C ILE A 72 4.87 10.30 -1.01
N PRO A 73 4.91 10.37 0.35
CA PRO A 73 6.12 10.09 1.12
C PRO A 73 6.71 8.71 0.84
N ASN A 74 5.87 7.72 0.57
CA ASN A 74 6.31 6.34 0.35
C ASN A 74 7.06 6.16 -0.97
N TYR A 75 6.68 6.90 -2.02
CA TYR A 75 7.48 6.95 -3.26
C TYR A 75 8.88 7.53 -3.02
N ALA A 76 8.96 8.57 -2.20
CA ALA A 76 10.24 9.18 -1.84
C ALA A 76 11.13 8.22 -1.03
N LEU A 77 10.56 7.43 -0.11
CA LEU A 77 11.28 6.42 0.66
C LEU A 77 11.82 5.31 -0.25
N ILE A 78 11.00 4.77 -1.16
CA ILE A 78 11.42 3.74 -2.13
C ILE A 78 12.59 4.24 -2.97
N ASP A 79 12.50 5.46 -3.49
CA ASP A 79 13.56 6.03 -4.33
C ASP A 79 14.84 6.35 -3.56
N LYS A 80 14.72 7.04 -2.41
CA LYS A 80 15.85 7.46 -1.57
C LYS A 80 16.70 6.27 -1.13
N HIS A 81 16.07 5.17 -0.76
CA HIS A 81 16.75 3.99 -0.24
C HIS A 81 17.02 2.92 -1.30
N ASN A 82 16.77 3.22 -2.58
CA ASN A 82 16.99 2.29 -3.71
C ASN A 82 16.28 0.93 -3.54
N LEU A 83 15.12 0.91 -2.91
CA LEU A 83 14.36 -0.30 -2.72
C LEU A 83 13.80 -0.78 -4.06
N GLN A 84 13.72 -2.11 -4.23
CA GLN A 84 13.12 -2.72 -5.40
C GLN A 84 11.68 -3.14 -5.13
N ILE A 85 10.78 -2.74 -6.01
CA ILE A 85 9.40 -3.28 -6.05
C ILE A 85 9.46 -4.60 -6.81
N ILE A 86 9.06 -5.69 -6.16
CA ILE A 86 9.06 -7.05 -6.73
C ILE A 86 7.65 -7.58 -7.00
N GLY A 87 6.63 -6.88 -6.56
CA GLY A 87 5.22 -7.25 -6.74
C GLY A 87 4.29 -6.18 -6.21
N GLU A 88 3.01 -6.39 -6.47
CA GLU A 88 1.93 -5.54 -5.97
C GLU A 88 0.71 -6.38 -5.56
N HIS A 89 -0.10 -5.81 -4.70
CA HIS A 89 -1.40 -6.36 -4.31
C HIS A 89 -2.41 -5.24 -4.17
N TYR A 90 -3.65 -5.50 -4.58
CA TYR A 90 -4.78 -4.59 -4.42
C TYR A 90 -5.73 -5.17 -3.40
N LEU A 91 -6.03 -4.41 -2.36
CA LEU A 91 -6.89 -4.82 -1.27
C LEU A 91 -8.11 -3.91 -1.17
N ASP A 92 -9.31 -4.48 -1.19
CA ASP A 92 -10.54 -3.78 -0.83
C ASP A 92 -10.56 -3.47 0.67
N ILE A 93 -10.74 -2.21 1.00
CA ILE A 93 -10.72 -1.73 2.38
C ILE A 93 -12.16 -1.72 2.92
N HIS A 94 -12.48 -2.70 3.74
CA HIS A 94 -13.75 -2.80 4.42
C HIS A 94 -13.60 -2.42 5.88
N GLN A 95 -14.32 -1.38 6.29
CA GLN A 95 -14.30 -0.85 7.65
C GLN A 95 -15.48 -1.45 8.46
N ASN A 96 -15.17 -2.08 9.59
CA ASN A 96 -16.18 -2.73 10.42
C ASN A 96 -16.19 -2.10 11.82
N LEU A 97 -17.37 -1.81 12.34
CA LEU A 97 -17.52 -1.43 13.75
C LEU A 97 -17.49 -2.69 14.61
N MET A 98 -16.59 -2.73 15.59
CA MET A 98 -16.40 -3.90 16.44
C MET A 98 -16.20 -3.53 17.90
N ALA A 99 -16.64 -4.39 18.81
CA ALA A 99 -16.50 -4.22 20.26
C ALA A 99 -16.33 -5.58 20.96
N LEU A 100 -16.18 -5.57 22.28
CA LEU A 100 -16.24 -6.80 23.07
C LEU A 100 -17.56 -7.53 22.85
N LYS A 101 -17.53 -8.84 22.84
CA LYS A 101 -18.71 -9.69 22.63
C LYS A 101 -19.84 -9.40 23.60
N GLY A 102 -21.07 -9.49 23.09
CA GLY A 102 -22.29 -9.28 23.86
C GLY A 102 -22.67 -7.82 24.08
N GLN A 103 -21.98 -6.86 23.50
CA GLN A 103 -22.38 -5.45 23.48
C GLN A 103 -23.24 -5.13 22.27
N GLN A 104 -24.12 -4.14 22.41
CA GLN A 104 -24.92 -3.60 21.31
C GLN A 104 -24.48 -2.18 20.96
N ILE A 105 -24.76 -1.72 19.75
CA ILE A 105 -24.40 -0.36 19.28
C ILE A 105 -24.92 0.72 20.23
N SER A 106 -26.10 0.54 20.80
CA SER A 106 -26.73 1.46 21.76
C SER A 106 -25.95 1.61 23.07
N GLU A 107 -25.08 0.66 23.39
CA GLU A 107 -24.24 0.69 24.60
C GLU A 107 -22.87 1.32 24.35
N ILE A 108 -22.52 1.55 23.06
CA ILE A 108 -21.24 2.15 22.70
C ILE A 108 -21.30 3.66 22.94
N ARG A 109 -20.33 4.17 23.66
CA ARG A 109 -20.18 5.61 23.98
C ARG A 109 -19.07 6.28 23.19
N GLU A 110 -18.03 5.53 22.86
CA GLU A 110 -16.89 6.03 22.10
C GLU A 110 -16.53 5.07 20.97
N VAL A 111 -16.16 5.62 19.82
CA VAL A 111 -15.58 4.89 18.68
C VAL A 111 -14.17 5.43 18.45
N HIS A 112 -13.20 4.56 18.56
CA HIS A 112 -11.79 4.87 18.38
C HIS A 112 -11.29 4.29 17.06
N SER A 113 -10.53 5.04 16.28
CA SER A 113 -9.83 4.54 15.08
C SER A 113 -8.88 5.59 14.51
N HIS A 114 -8.11 5.18 13.50
CA HIS A 114 -7.30 6.09 12.70
C HIS A 114 -8.20 7.17 12.04
N PRO A 115 -7.76 8.45 11.99
CA PRO A 115 -8.56 9.56 11.44
C PRO A 115 -9.17 9.27 10.06
N MET A 116 -8.41 8.64 9.15
CA MET A 116 -8.93 8.28 7.83
C MET A 116 -10.05 7.24 7.88
N ALA A 117 -10.00 6.28 8.79
CA ALA A 117 -11.06 5.28 8.95
C ALA A 117 -12.34 5.93 9.52
N LEU A 118 -12.20 6.83 10.49
CA LEU A 118 -13.34 7.63 11.00
C LEU A 118 -13.98 8.46 9.88
N LEU A 119 -13.15 9.16 9.08
CA LEU A 119 -13.62 9.99 7.96
C LEU A 119 -14.36 9.15 6.91
N GLN A 120 -13.85 7.98 6.57
CA GLN A 120 -14.47 7.07 5.61
C GLN A 120 -15.82 6.52 6.08
N CYS A 121 -16.11 6.52 7.39
CA CYS A 121 -17.33 5.96 7.98
C CYS A 121 -18.32 7.04 8.47
N MET A 122 -18.11 8.30 8.08
CA MET A 122 -18.89 9.43 8.62
C MET A 122 -20.41 9.32 8.40
N ASP A 123 -20.88 8.76 7.28
CA ASP A 123 -22.32 8.66 7.02
C ASP A 123 -22.99 7.65 7.95
N PHE A 124 -22.32 6.55 8.28
CA PHE A 124 -22.80 5.65 9.32
C PHE A 124 -22.76 6.30 10.70
N LEU A 125 -21.66 6.96 11.04
CA LEU A 125 -21.45 7.57 12.36
C LEU A 125 -22.38 8.76 12.64
N LYS A 126 -22.78 9.54 11.64
CA LYS A 126 -23.78 10.62 11.78
C LYS A 126 -25.14 10.11 12.28
N ASN A 127 -25.47 8.85 11.98
CA ASN A 127 -26.70 8.22 12.45
C ASN A 127 -26.60 7.69 13.90
N GLN A 128 -25.45 7.88 14.56
CA GLN A 128 -25.17 7.45 15.92
C GLN A 128 -24.70 8.67 16.77
N PRO A 129 -25.57 9.68 16.98
CA PRO A 129 -25.16 10.96 17.57
C PRO A 129 -24.76 10.85 19.06
N HIS A 130 -25.03 9.74 19.70
CA HIS A 130 -24.64 9.45 21.09
C HIS A 130 -23.20 8.98 21.20
N ILE A 131 -22.54 8.66 20.08
CA ILE A 131 -21.19 8.12 20.06
C ILE A 131 -20.18 9.26 19.88
N LYS A 132 -19.21 9.36 20.78
CA LYS A 132 -18.07 10.26 20.65
C LYS A 132 -17.00 9.59 19.78
N LEU A 133 -16.46 10.33 18.79
CA LEU A 133 -15.38 9.86 17.94
C LEU A 133 -14.03 10.26 18.56
N VAL A 134 -13.10 9.31 18.61
CA VAL A 134 -11.77 9.49 19.19
C VAL A 134 -10.73 9.01 18.19
N GLU A 135 -9.82 9.89 17.81
CA GLU A 135 -8.69 9.55 16.94
C GLU A 135 -7.66 8.69 17.66
N ASP A 136 -7.14 7.70 16.95
CA ASP A 136 -6.10 6.80 17.41
C ASP A 136 -5.06 6.56 16.30
N LYS A 137 -3.91 6.01 16.66
CA LYS A 137 -2.76 5.87 15.75
C LYS A 137 -2.98 4.81 14.68
N ASP A 138 -3.60 3.67 15.04
CA ASP A 138 -3.78 2.52 14.14
C ASP A 138 -5.10 1.80 14.45
N THR A 139 -5.75 1.30 13.40
CA THR A 139 -7.06 0.62 13.49
C THR A 139 -6.97 -0.70 14.25
N ALA A 140 -5.95 -1.51 13.96
CA ALA A 140 -5.77 -2.83 14.59
C ALA A 140 -5.25 -2.71 16.03
N GLU A 141 -4.41 -1.71 16.32
CA GLU A 141 -3.95 -1.42 17.68
C GLU A 141 -5.11 -1.05 18.60
N THR A 142 -6.06 -0.27 18.08
CA THR A 142 -7.30 0.04 18.81
C THR A 142 -8.08 -1.23 19.15
N ALA A 143 -8.28 -2.12 18.18
CA ALA A 143 -8.98 -3.39 18.39
C ALA A 143 -8.25 -4.26 19.43
N LYS A 144 -6.94 -4.37 19.34
CA LYS A 144 -6.08 -5.07 20.31
C LYS A 144 -6.27 -4.52 21.72
N ARG A 145 -6.18 -3.20 21.88
CA ARG A 145 -6.30 -2.51 23.16
C ARG A 145 -7.66 -2.73 23.81
N ILE A 146 -8.77 -2.71 23.03
CA ILE A 146 -10.11 -3.00 23.52
C ILE A 146 -10.19 -4.41 24.09
N HIS A 147 -9.62 -5.40 23.38
CA HIS A 147 -9.59 -6.78 23.83
C HIS A 147 -8.74 -6.94 25.11
N GLU A 148 -7.48 -6.51 25.10
CA GLU A 148 -6.54 -6.70 26.20
C GLU A 148 -7.00 -6.02 27.49
N ASN A 149 -7.57 -4.83 27.41
CA ASN A 149 -8.03 -4.06 28.58
C ASN A 149 -9.51 -4.24 28.88
N GLN A 150 -10.23 -5.12 28.18
CA GLN A 150 -11.66 -5.42 28.36
C GLN A 150 -12.52 -4.15 28.44
N LEU A 151 -12.32 -3.23 27.47
CA LEU A 151 -12.93 -1.91 27.45
C LEU A 151 -14.40 -1.98 26.99
N LYS A 152 -15.34 -1.91 27.95
CA LYS A 152 -16.78 -1.85 27.67
C LYS A 152 -17.23 -0.44 27.28
N GLY A 153 -18.20 -0.36 26.37
CA GLY A 153 -18.74 0.91 25.87
C GLY A 153 -17.82 1.62 24.86
N ILE A 154 -16.71 0.96 24.46
CA ILE A 154 -15.79 1.45 23.45
C ILE A 154 -15.78 0.48 22.28
N ALA A 155 -15.87 1.00 21.05
CA ALA A 155 -15.77 0.22 19.83
C ALA A 155 -14.58 0.71 18.98
N ALA A 156 -14.04 -0.18 18.14
CA ALA A 156 -13.07 0.15 17.13
C ALA A 156 -13.71 0.12 15.74
N ILE A 157 -13.12 0.89 14.81
CA ILE A 157 -13.32 0.68 13.37
C ILE A 157 -12.03 0.08 12.82
N ALA A 158 -12.11 -1.16 12.31
CA ALA A 158 -10.95 -1.89 11.82
C ALA A 158 -11.32 -2.96 10.78
N SER A 159 -10.31 -3.73 10.34
CA SER A 159 -10.48 -4.84 9.42
C SER A 159 -11.22 -6.02 10.05
N LYS A 160 -11.86 -6.86 9.25
CA LYS A 160 -12.44 -8.13 9.71
C LYS A 160 -11.37 -9.07 10.30
N SER A 161 -10.15 -8.98 9.80
CA SER A 161 -9.01 -9.75 10.32
C SER A 161 -8.65 -9.35 11.76
N ALA A 162 -8.73 -8.05 12.09
CA ALA A 162 -8.53 -7.57 13.46
C ALA A 162 -9.62 -8.09 14.40
N ALA A 163 -10.90 -8.06 13.98
CA ALA A 163 -12.00 -8.59 14.78
C ALA A 163 -11.78 -10.07 15.14
N LYS A 164 -11.39 -10.87 14.13
CA LYS A 164 -11.12 -12.30 14.33
C LYS A 164 -9.91 -12.54 15.24
N LEU A 165 -8.82 -11.79 15.03
CA LEU A 165 -7.56 -11.96 15.78
C LEU A 165 -7.71 -11.60 17.25
N TYR A 166 -8.44 -10.52 17.54
CA TYR A 166 -8.62 -9.99 18.89
C TYR A 166 -9.96 -10.38 19.53
N ASP A 167 -10.62 -11.40 18.98
CA ASP A 167 -11.87 -11.97 19.52
C ASP A 167 -12.95 -10.93 19.82
N LEU A 168 -13.09 -9.92 18.93
CA LEU A 168 -14.12 -8.89 18.98
C LEU A 168 -15.33 -9.28 18.13
N GLU A 169 -16.52 -8.81 18.54
CA GLU A 169 -17.75 -8.96 17.78
C GLU A 169 -17.93 -7.79 16.81
N ILE A 170 -18.24 -8.08 15.54
CA ILE A 170 -18.58 -7.07 14.55
C ILE A 170 -20.04 -6.66 14.78
N LEU A 171 -20.24 -5.44 15.29
CA LEU A 171 -21.56 -4.87 15.56
C LEU A 171 -22.23 -4.35 14.28
N ALA A 172 -21.44 -3.82 13.34
CA ALA A 172 -21.88 -3.41 12.01
C ALA A 172 -20.76 -3.66 10.99
N PRO A 173 -20.99 -4.49 9.97
CA PRO A 173 -20.03 -4.73 8.90
C PRO A 173 -20.07 -3.62 7.86
N GLU A 174 -18.92 -3.38 7.19
CA GLU A 174 -18.80 -2.57 5.98
C GLU A 174 -19.45 -1.19 6.06
N ILE A 175 -19.12 -0.47 7.14
CA ILE A 175 -19.74 0.84 7.47
C ILE A 175 -19.11 2.02 6.70
N GLN A 176 -18.18 1.80 5.81
CA GLN A 176 -17.58 2.85 4.97
C GLN A 176 -18.62 3.44 4.01
N THR A 177 -18.59 4.76 3.83
CA THR A 177 -19.51 5.50 2.95
C THR A 177 -19.34 5.12 1.48
N ILE A 178 -18.08 4.87 1.04
CA ILE A 178 -17.75 4.48 -0.33
C ILE A 178 -17.32 3.02 -0.34
N ASN A 179 -18.10 2.16 -0.99
CA ASN A 179 -17.84 0.72 -1.02
C ASN A 179 -16.67 0.34 -1.95
N ASN A 180 -16.42 1.11 -3.00
CA ASN A 180 -15.28 0.87 -3.90
C ASN A 180 -14.04 1.61 -3.38
N ASN A 181 -13.46 1.07 -2.31
CA ASN A 181 -12.29 1.63 -1.62
C ASN A 181 -11.12 0.66 -1.68
N MET A 182 -10.30 0.81 -2.70
CA MET A 182 -9.18 -0.08 -2.95
C MET A 182 -7.85 0.58 -2.60
N THR A 183 -6.99 -0.13 -1.88
CA THR A 183 -5.62 0.30 -1.60
C THR A 183 -4.64 -0.61 -2.35
N ARG A 184 -3.70 0.01 -3.03
CA ARG A 184 -2.58 -0.65 -3.69
C ARG A 184 -1.39 -0.70 -2.76
N PHE A 185 -0.88 -1.89 -2.56
CA PHE A 185 0.34 -2.18 -1.81
C PHE A 185 1.41 -2.69 -2.75
N VAL A 186 2.66 -2.40 -2.44
CA VAL A 186 3.83 -2.96 -3.12
C VAL A 186 4.63 -3.81 -2.18
N ILE A 187 5.24 -4.86 -2.75
CA ILE A 187 6.16 -5.73 -2.05
C ILE A 187 7.57 -5.24 -2.36
N LEU A 188 8.30 -4.92 -1.30
CA LEU A 188 9.63 -4.32 -1.38
C LEU A 188 10.70 -5.26 -0.88
N ARG A 189 11.89 -5.12 -1.47
CA ARG A 189 13.12 -5.68 -0.92
C ARG A 189 14.30 -4.71 -1.13
N LYS A 190 15.34 -4.91 -0.32
CA LYS A 190 16.58 -4.12 -0.38
C LYS A 190 17.44 -4.50 -1.56
N ASP A 191 17.67 -5.80 -1.73
CA ASP A 191 18.60 -6.30 -2.75
C ASP A 191 17.87 -6.51 -4.08
N LYS A 192 18.55 -6.16 -5.16
CA LYS A 192 18.01 -6.39 -6.50
C LYS A 192 17.94 -7.89 -6.80
N THR A 193 16.79 -8.32 -7.25
CA THR A 193 16.53 -9.69 -7.68
C THR A 193 15.98 -9.66 -9.09
N GLU A 194 16.43 -10.60 -9.91
CA GLU A 194 15.86 -10.80 -11.23
C GLU A 194 14.50 -11.48 -11.11
N VAL A 195 13.52 -10.91 -11.78
CA VAL A 195 12.18 -11.50 -11.94
C VAL A 195 12.16 -12.19 -13.32
N PRO A 196 11.64 -13.41 -13.45
CA PRO A 196 11.50 -14.05 -14.75
C PRO A 196 10.71 -13.17 -15.72
N THR A 197 11.31 -12.88 -16.89
CA THR A 197 10.77 -11.92 -17.87
C THR A 197 9.39 -12.32 -18.42
N GLU A 198 9.08 -13.61 -18.43
CA GLU A 198 7.80 -14.15 -18.90
C GLU A 198 6.59 -13.70 -18.04
N LYS A 199 6.85 -13.30 -16.79
CA LYS A 199 5.82 -12.85 -15.86
C LYS A 199 5.73 -11.34 -15.73
N ILE A 200 6.69 -10.63 -16.33
CA ILE A 200 6.75 -9.17 -16.22
C ILE A 200 5.85 -8.55 -17.29
N ASN A 201 4.82 -7.84 -16.85
CA ASN A 201 3.92 -7.07 -17.71
C ASN A 201 3.59 -5.68 -17.14
N LYS A 202 4.31 -5.29 -16.06
CA LYS A 202 4.22 -3.96 -15.44
C LYS A 202 5.60 -3.51 -14.96
N ALA A 203 5.84 -2.20 -15.05
CA ALA A 203 7.03 -1.58 -14.50
C ALA A 203 6.69 -0.27 -13.81
N SER A 204 7.34 -0.04 -12.66
CA SER A 204 7.36 1.25 -11.97
C SER A 204 8.69 1.93 -12.26
N LEU A 205 8.62 3.14 -12.81
CA LEU A 205 9.75 3.91 -13.29
C LEU A 205 9.82 5.26 -12.59
N LYS A 206 11.03 5.78 -12.44
CA LYS A 206 11.29 7.18 -12.05
C LYS A 206 12.20 7.82 -13.07
N PHE A 207 11.92 9.07 -13.44
CA PHE A 207 12.81 9.87 -14.28
C PHE A 207 12.65 11.37 -14.02
N GLU A 208 13.65 12.12 -14.45
CA GLU A 208 13.61 13.57 -14.45
C GLU A 208 13.74 14.09 -15.88
N LEU A 209 13.07 15.21 -16.15
CA LEU A 209 13.11 15.83 -17.47
C LEU A 209 13.60 17.25 -17.38
N ASP A 210 14.21 17.72 -18.46
CA ASP A 210 14.51 19.14 -18.62
C ASP A 210 13.21 19.96 -18.58
N HIS A 211 13.26 21.09 -17.89
CA HIS A 211 12.12 22.00 -17.82
C HIS A 211 11.93 22.78 -19.15
N LYS A 212 11.60 22.03 -20.21
CA LYS A 212 11.35 22.55 -21.56
C LYS A 212 9.93 22.19 -22.00
N ARG A 213 9.37 23.07 -22.85
CA ARG A 213 8.07 22.81 -23.46
C ARG A 213 8.10 21.47 -24.22
N GLY A 214 7.14 20.60 -23.93
CA GLY A 214 6.96 19.32 -24.63
C GLY A 214 7.81 18.16 -24.12
N SER A 215 8.76 18.34 -23.18
CA SER A 215 9.62 17.25 -22.70
C SER A 215 8.82 16.06 -22.18
N LEU A 216 7.81 16.29 -21.36
CA LEU A 216 6.95 15.21 -20.84
C LEU A 216 6.12 14.58 -21.97
N ALA A 217 5.56 15.39 -22.87
CA ALA A 217 4.77 14.89 -23.99
C ALA A 217 5.61 13.98 -24.90
N ALA A 218 6.88 14.33 -25.18
CA ALA A 218 7.77 13.50 -25.97
C ALA A 218 8.01 12.12 -25.31
N VAL A 219 8.23 12.09 -24.01
CA VAL A 219 8.39 10.83 -23.25
C VAL A 219 7.12 9.98 -23.30
N LEU A 220 5.95 10.58 -23.09
CA LEU A 220 4.66 9.87 -23.15
C LEU A 220 4.37 9.33 -24.55
N ASN A 221 4.71 10.06 -25.61
CA ASN A 221 4.58 9.58 -27.00
C ASN A 221 5.46 8.34 -27.23
N VAL A 222 6.72 8.35 -26.78
CA VAL A 222 7.62 7.18 -26.91
C VAL A 222 7.04 5.97 -26.18
N MET A 223 6.47 6.16 -24.98
CA MET A 223 5.80 5.08 -24.27
C MET A 223 4.64 4.51 -25.10
N SER A 224 3.80 5.37 -25.66
CA SER A 224 2.66 4.98 -26.50
C SER A 224 3.10 4.26 -27.78
N ASP A 225 4.11 4.81 -28.50
CA ASP A 225 4.62 4.23 -29.74
C ASP A 225 5.25 2.85 -29.51
N CYS A 226 5.82 2.62 -28.32
CA CYS A 226 6.30 1.31 -27.86
C CYS A 226 5.20 0.44 -27.22
N LYS A 227 3.93 0.77 -27.42
CA LYS A 227 2.76 -0.01 -26.94
C LYS A 227 2.71 -0.21 -25.43
N MET A 228 3.21 0.76 -24.68
CA MET A 228 3.03 0.78 -23.24
C MET A 228 1.77 1.58 -22.89
N ASN A 229 1.01 1.07 -21.94
CA ASN A 229 -0.12 1.78 -21.35
C ASN A 229 0.33 2.44 -20.04
N LEU A 230 0.20 3.75 -19.94
CA LEU A 230 0.46 4.49 -18.71
C LEU A 230 -0.71 4.34 -17.75
N THR A 231 -0.50 3.66 -16.64
CA THR A 231 -1.54 3.43 -15.63
C THR A 231 -1.47 4.42 -14.48
N LYS A 232 -0.31 5.05 -14.29
CA LYS A 232 -0.11 6.08 -13.26
C LYS A 232 0.97 7.07 -13.67
N ILE A 233 0.77 8.33 -13.29
CA ILE A 233 1.81 9.36 -13.30
C ILE A 233 1.68 10.24 -12.05
N GLN A 234 2.79 10.40 -11.34
CA GLN A 234 2.89 11.27 -10.17
C GLN A 234 4.16 12.11 -10.26
N SER A 235 4.02 13.43 -10.19
CA SER A 235 5.18 14.32 -10.07
C SER A 235 5.52 14.58 -8.60
N LEU A 236 6.81 14.58 -8.30
CA LEU A 236 7.35 15.00 -7.00
C LEU A 236 8.33 16.14 -7.19
N PRO A 237 8.18 17.26 -6.44
CA PRO A 237 9.18 18.33 -6.48
C PRO A 237 10.50 17.85 -5.88
N LYS A 238 11.61 18.29 -6.47
CA LYS A 238 12.95 18.05 -5.91
C LYS A 238 13.24 19.11 -4.85
N ILE A 239 13.47 18.67 -3.62
CA ILE A 239 13.79 19.57 -2.49
C ILE A 239 15.08 20.34 -2.75
N GLU A 240 16.09 19.67 -3.31
CA GLU A 240 17.43 20.24 -3.56
C GLU A 240 17.49 21.21 -4.75
N THR A 241 16.53 21.14 -5.68
CA THR A 241 16.48 21.98 -6.88
C THR A 241 15.06 22.50 -7.08
N PRO A 242 14.75 23.73 -6.61
CA PRO A 242 13.42 24.34 -6.78
C PRO A 242 12.95 24.30 -8.25
N TRP A 243 11.68 24.02 -8.45
CA TRP A 243 11.01 23.95 -9.76
C TRP A 243 11.45 22.79 -10.66
N LYS A 244 12.27 21.85 -10.19
CA LYS A 244 12.52 20.58 -10.86
C LYS A 244 11.65 19.49 -10.27
N TYR A 245 11.21 18.57 -11.14
CA TYR A 245 10.29 17.49 -10.79
C TYR A 245 10.86 16.15 -11.20
N ALA A 246 10.74 15.17 -10.32
CA ALA A 246 10.86 13.77 -10.67
C ALA A 246 9.45 13.23 -10.99
N PHE A 247 9.35 12.41 -12.02
CA PHE A 247 8.11 11.74 -12.40
C PHE A 247 8.21 10.27 -12.03
N PHE A 248 7.23 9.82 -11.25
CA PHE A 248 7.01 8.41 -10.96
C PHE A 248 5.88 7.93 -11.85
N VAL A 249 6.12 6.91 -12.63
CA VAL A 249 5.14 6.37 -13.57
C VAL A 249 5.05 4.86 -13.46
N ASP A 250 3.84 4.34 -13.61
CA ASP A 250 3.61 2.92 -13.79
C ASP A 250 3.12 2.68 -15.22
N VAL A 251 3.71 1.71 -15.86
CA VAL A 251 3.37 1.30 -17.21
C VAL A 251 3.08 -0.18 -17.26
N THR A 252 2.07 -0.56 -18.06
CA THR A 252 1.78 -1.94 -18.41
C THR A 252 2.07 -2.20 -19.88
N PHE A 253 2.38 -3.43 -20.23
CA PHE A 253 2.72 -3.87 -21.57
C PHE A 253 2.40 -5.36 -21.77
N GLU A 254 2.13 -5.75 -23.01
CA GLU A 254 1.86 -7.15 -23.36
C GLU A 254 3.14 -7.95 -23.62
N LYS A 255 4.16 -7.28 -24.22
CA LYS A 255 5.43 -7.92 -24.59
C LYS A 255 6.59 -7.23 -23.90
N TYR A 256 7.41 -7.99 -23.21
CA TYR A 256 8.61 -7.48 -22.54
C TYR A 256 9.58 -6.78 -23.51
N ASP A 257 9.66 -7.24 -24.76
CA ASP A 257 10.51 -6.63 -25.79
C ASP A 257 10.09 -5.20 -26.16
N ASP A 258 8.79 -4.90 -26.16
CA ASP A 258 8.28 -3.55 -26.40
C ASP A 258 8.67 -2.61 -25.24
N TYR A 259 8.54 -3.09 -24.01
CA TYR A 259 9.03 -2.38 -22.83
C TYR A 259 10.55 -2.17 -22.86
N ARG A 260 11.33 -3.17 -23.25
CA ARG A 260 12.80 -3.07 -23.33
C ARG A 260 13.24 -1.99 -24.32
N LYS A 261 12.56 -1.87 -25.47
CA LYS A 261 12.80 -0.79 -26.45
C LYS A 261 12.50 0.57 -25.85
N ALA A 262 11.32 0.73 -25.25
CA ALA A 262 10.94 1.97 -24.59
C ALA A 262 11.92 2.36 -23.49
N LYS A 263 12.30 1.42 -22.62
CA LYS A 263 13.28 1.63 -21.55
C LYS A 263 14.60 2.20 -22.07
N SER A 264 15.12 1.65 -23.20
CA SER A 264 16.34 2.14 -23.82
C SER A 264 16.20 3.57 -24.35
N LEU A 265 15.08 3.91 -24.97
CA LEU A 265 14.81 5.27 -25.45
C LEU A 265 14.63 6.26 -24.29
N LEU A 266 13.91 5.87 -23.25
CA LEU A 266 13.68 6.71 -22.07
C LEU A 266 14.99 7.01 -21.34
N GLN A 267 15.93 6.08 -21.27
CA GLN A 267 17.27 6.29 -20.71
C GLN A 267 18.08 7.38 -21.43
N ILE A 268 17.83 7.57 -22.73
CA ILE A 268 18.48 8.62 -23.52
C ILE A 268 17.77 9.96 -23.34
N MET A 269 16.43 9.95 -23.27
CA MET A 269 15.60 11.16 -23.25
C MET A 269 15.49 11.81 -21.88
N ALA A 270 15.61 11.04 -20.82
CA ALA A 270 15.40 11.48 -19.46
C ALA A 270 16.70 11.42 -18.64
N SER A 271 16.86 12.38 -17.75
CA SER A 271 17.91 12.34 -16.75
C SER A 271 17.47 11.53 -15.52
N HIS A 272 18.43 10.98 -14.79
CA HIS A 272 18.18 10.20 -13.57
C HIS A 272 17.08 9.12 -13.74
N PHE A 273 17.10 8.44 -14.91
CA PHE A 273 16.18 7.33 -15.16
C PHE A 273 16.49 6.14 -14.25
N LYS A 274 15.45 5.63 -13.59
CA LYS A 274 15.54 4.53 -12.64
C LYS A 274 14.34 3.60 -12.82
N VAL A 275 14.59 2.31 -12.84
CA VAL A 275 13.56 1.28 -12.70
C VAL A 275 13.44 0.97 -11.22
N LEU A 276 12.26 1.27 -10.66
CA LEU A 276 11.93 0.99 -9.26
C LEU A 276 11.50 -0.47 -9.09
N GLY A 277 10.90 -1.05 -10.12
CA GLY A 277 10.50 -2.45 -10.15
C GLY A 277 9.95 -2.88 -11.49
N GLU A 278 10.10 -4.17 -11.78
CA GLU A 278 9.52 -4.88 -12.92
C GLU A 278 8.84 -6.12 -12.35
N TYR A 279 7.53 -6.28 -12.56
CA TYR A 279 6.72 -7.29 -11.87
C TYR A 279 5.43 -7.62 -12.63
N GLU A 280 4.70 -8.62 -12.13
CA GLU A 280 3.40 -9.01 -12.66
C GLU A 280 2.31 -8.02 -12.22
N ASN A 281 1.55 -7.51 -13.19
CA ASN A 281 0.38 -6.65 -12.92
C ASN A 281 -0.70 -7.44 -12.19
N LYS A 282 -1.15 -6.92 -11.05
CA LYS A 282 -2.24 -7.49 -10.24
C LYS A 282 -3.44 -6.54 -10.15
N GLN A 283 -3.46 -5.50 -10.98
CA GLN A 283 -4.62 -4.60 -11.05
C GLN A 283 -5.85 -5.39 -11.52
N PRO A 284 -6.98 -5.33 -10.77
CA PRO A 284 -8.22 -6.02 -11.09
C PRO A 284 -8.85 -5.53 -12.39
#